data_df31f9f1450c5b7f6c85230653a20eca
#
_entry.id   df31f9f1450c5b7f6c85230653a20eca
#
_cell.length_a   1.000
_cell.length_b   1.000
_cell.length_c   1.000
_cell.angle_alpha   90.00
_cell.angle_beta   90.00
_cell.angle_gamma   90.00
#
_symmetry.space_group_name_H-M   'P 1'
#
loop_
_entity.id
_entity.type
_entity.pdbx_description
1 polymer ?
#
loop_
_entity_poly.entity_id
_entity_poly.type
_entity_poly.pdbx_seq_one_letter_code
_entity_poly.pdbx_strand_id
1 'polypeptide(L)'
;EPGRRLIALGIDFGAAFLIAMVAGFIPFQHILTQGLVIPVVMCVRDFLFGGRGIGKNFMGLRVVDMRTGQAPSLMQVLTRNAIYLGPLVLLQLIDPLLHLITVNAILLTLKGTIHGIVSLYVLVIVPYEAYRSYSREDSMRLGDALAGTCLVDADMNFTEMLPR
;
A
#
# COMPACT_ATOMS: atom_id res chain seq x y z
N GLU A 1 16.75 8.02 4.65
CA GLU A 1 16.61 9.14 3.72
C GLU A 1 15.20 9.20 3.12
N PRO A 2 14.38 10.19 3.51
CA PRO A 2 12.98 10.26 3.09
C PRO A 2 12.82 10.49 1.58
N GLY A 3 13.77 11.18 0.92
CA GLY A 3 13.73 11.40 -0.51
C GLY A 3 13.79 10.11 -1.33
N ARG A 4 14.66 9.16 -0.96
CA ARG A 4 14.76 7.84 -1.64
C ARG A 4 13.46 7.04 -1.51
N ARG A 5 12.75 7.15 -0.37
CA ARG A 5 11.45 6.51 -0.16
C ARG A 5 10.36 7.09 -1.06
N LEU A 6 10.37 8.43 -1.23
CA LEU A 6 9.40 9.10 -2.09
C LEU A 6 9.59 8.72 -3.56
N ILE A 7 10.84 8.70 -4.03
CA ILE A 7 11.18 8.25 -5.39
C ILE A 7 10.79 6.78 -5.59
N ALA A 8 11.11 5.91 -4.62
CA ALA A 8 10.73 4.50 -4.66
C ALA A 8 9.20 4.33 -4.75
N LEU A 9 8.44 5.13 -3.99
CA LEU A 9 6.98 5.11 -4.05
C LEU A 9 6.46 5.56 -5.43
N GLY A 10 7.04 6.60 -6.02
CA GLY A 10 6.69 7.06 -7.36
C GLY A 10 6.92 5.99 -8.43
N ILE A 11 8.05 5.29 -8.38
CA ILE A 11 8.37 4.17 -9.28
C ILE A 11 7.37 3.02 -9.09
N ASP A 12 7.05 2.67 -7.85
CA ASP A 12 6.08 1.61 -7.54
C ASP A 12 4.67 1.96 -8.06
N PHE A 13 4.24 3.23 -7.93
CA PHE A 13 2.98 3.70 -8.52
C PHE A 13 2.99 3.65 -10.04
N GLY A 14 4.08 4.06 -10.68
CA GLY A 14 4.24 3.97 -12.13
C GLY A 14 4.14 2.52 -12.63
N ALA A 15 4.80 1.59 -11.94
CA ALA A 15 4.71 0.16 -12.25
C ALA A 15 3.29 -0.39 -12.06
N ALA A 16 2.62 -0.04 -10.95
CA ALA A 16 1.23 -0.45 -10.71
C ALA A 16 0.26 0.12 -11.75
N PHE A 17 0.48 1.35 -12.20
CA PHE A 17 -0.29 1.97 -13.27
C PHE A 17 -0.10 1.25 -14.61
N LEU A 18 1.13 0.90 -14.97
CA LEU A 18 1.41 0.11 -16.18
C LEU A 18 0.75 -1.27 -16.14
N ILE A 19 0.79 -1.95 -14.98
CA ILE A 19 0.09 -3.22 -14.79
C ILE A 19 -1.43 -3.03 -14.97
N ALA A 20 -2.01 -1.96 -14.41
CA ALA A 20 -3.42 -1.67 -14.56
C ALA A 20 -3.81 -1.35 -16.02
N MET A 21 -2.94 -0.64 -16.76
CA MET A 21 -3.15 -0.42 -18.19
C MET A 21 -3.16 -1.74 -18.98
N VAL A 22 -2.20 -2.61 -18.74
CA VAL A 22 -2.14 -3.93 -19.41
C VAL A 22 -3.36 -4.78 -19.03
N ALA A 23 -3.75 -4.78 -17.75
CA ALA A 23 -4.96 -5.48 -17.29
C ALA A 23 -6.24 -4.95 -17.97
N GLY A 24 -6.27 -3.67 -18.34
CA GLY A 24 -7.38 -3.05 -19.06
C GLY A 24 -7.62 -3.60 -20.48
N PHE A 25 -6.62 -4.26 -21.09
CA PHE A 25 -6.78 -4.93 -22.39
C PHE A 25 -7.37 -6.35 -22.28
N ILE A 26 -7.51 -6.89 -21.06
CA ILE A 26 -8.07 -8.22 -20.83
C ILE A 26 -9.59 -8.12 -20.82
N PRO A 27 -10.33 -8.94 -21.62
CA PRO A 27 -11.79 -8.82 -21.76
C PRO A 27 -12.60 -9.17 -20.50
N PHE A 28 -11.97 -9.59 -19.41
CA PHE A 28 -12.60 -9.82 -18.09
C PHE A 28 -12.80 -8.54 -17.25
N GLN A 29 -12.85 -7.38 -17.88
CA GLN A 29 -12.96 -6.05 -17.23
C GLN A 29 -14.13 -5.87 -16.25
N HIS A 30 -15.18 -6.69 -16.36
CA HIS A 30 -16.36 -6.59 -15.50
C HIS A 30 -16.11 -7.07 -14.06
N ILE A 31 -15.05 -7.85 -13.81
CA ILE A 31 -14.75 -8.42 -12.50
C ILE A 31 -13.64 -7.64 -11.78
N LEU A 32 -12.64 -7.17 -12.54
CA LEU A 32 -11.52 -6.40 -11.99
C LEU A 32 -11.55 -4.99 -12.56
N THR A 33 -12.18 -4.06 -11.86
CA THR A 33 -12.11 -2.65 -12.23
C THR A 33 -10.65 -2.20 -12.19
N GLN A 34 -10.21 -1.40 -13.15
CA GLN A 34 -8.85 -0.81 -13.16
C GLN A 34 -8.51 -0.13 -11.83
N GLY A 35 -9.54 0.40 -11.15
CA GLY A 35 -9.42 0.99 -9.82
C GLY A 35 -9.00 0.02 -8.72
N LEU A 36 -9.28 -1.29 -8.86
CA LEU A 36 -8.87 -2.31 -7.89
C LEU A 36 -7.43 -2.78 -8.10
N VAL A 37 -6.96 -2.84 -9.35
CA VAL A 37 -5.63 -3.37 -9.68
C VAL A 37 -4.53 -2.57 -8.99
N ILE A 38 -4.57 -1.25 -9.08
CA ILE A 38 -3.53 -0.39 -8.48
C ILE A 38 -3.44 -0.58 -6.95
N PRO A 39 -4.52 -0.45 -6.16
CA PRO A 39 -4.45 -0.66 -4.72
C PRO A 39 -3.99 -2.07 -4.34
N VAL A 40 -4.44 -3.11 -5.04
CA VAL A 40 -4.04 -4.49 -4.76
C VAL A 40 -2.56 -4.71 -5.05
N VAL A 41 -2.06 -4.27 -6.20
CA VAL A 41 -0.62 -4.35 -6.54
C VAL A 41 0.21 -3.60 -5.50
N MET A 42 -0.23 -2.40 -5.10
CA MET A 42 0.45 -1.61 -4.09
C MET A 42 0.41 -2.26 -2.70
N CYS A 43 -0.63 -3.03 -2.36
CA CYS A 43 -0.70 -3.79 -1.11
C CYS A 43 0.31 -4.93 -1.04
N VAL A 44 0.50 -5.66 -2.13
CA VAL A 44 1.31 -6.92 -2.14
C VAL A 44 2.72 -6.74 -2.69
N ARG A 45 3.05 -5.60 -3.29
CA ARG A 45 4.32 -5.36 -3.99
C ARG A 45 5.56 -5.74 -3.19
N ASP A 46 5.57 -5.44 -1.89
CA ASP A 46 6.73 -5.69 -1.03
C ASP A 46 6.92 -7.18 -0.72
N PHE A 47 5.88 -8.00 -0.91
CA PHE A 47 5.97 -9.44 -0.74
C PHE A 47 6.60 -10.12 -1.96
N LEU A 48 6.27 -9.66 -3.18
CA LEU A 48 6.63 -10.31 -4.44
C LEU A 48 8.15 -10.42 -4.66
N PHE A 49 8.94 -9.49 -4.08
CA PHE A 49 10.40 -9.43 -4.26
C PHE A 49 11.16 -9.53 -2.93
N GLY A 50 10.66 -10.33 -1.99
CA GLY A 50 11.37 -10.59 -0.74
C GLY A 50 11.60 -9.34 0.12
N GLY A 51 10.56 -8.54 0.33
CA GLY A 51 10.63 -7.30 1.10
C GLY A 51 10.95 -6.06 0.25
N ARG A 52 11.00 -6.19 -1.07
CA ARG A 52 11.33 -5.09 -1.99
C ARG A 52 10.19 -4.90 -2.98
N GLY A 53 9.64 -3.69 -3.07
CA GLY A 53 8.90 -3.26 -4.26
C GLY A 53 9.89 -2.94 -5.39
N ILE A 54 9.41 -2.76 -6.61
CA ILE A 54 10.23 -2.41 -7.77
C ILE A 54 11.02 -1.13 -7.47
N GLY A 55 10.35 -0.07 -7.02
CA GLY A 55 10.97 1.20 -6.68
C GLY A 55 11.96 1.10 -5.52
N LYS A 56 11.66 0.30 -4.50
CA LYS A 56 12.59 0.06 -3.39
C LYS A 56 13.85 -0.66 -3.85
N ASN A 57 13.71 -1.62 -4.76
CA ASN A 57 14.86 -2.32 -5.32
C ASN A 57 15.78 -1.37 -6.10
N PHE A 58 15.21 -0.47 -6.91
CA PHE A 58 15.97 0.57 -7.61
C PHE A 58 16.68 1.54 -6.67
N MET A 59 16.07 1.83 -5.51
CA MET A 59 16.64 2.75 -4.53
C MET A 59 17.57 2.06 -3.51
N GLY A 60 17.84 0.75 -3.65
CA GLY A 60 18.64 0.01 -2.70
C GLY A 60 18.00 -0.07 -1.31
N LEU A 61 16.67 -0.14 -1.22
CA LEU A 61 15.90 -0.22 0.01
C LEU A 61 15.21 -1.57 0.12
N ARG A 62 15.09 -2.10 1.34
CA ARG A 62 14.30 -3.30 1.63
C ARG A 62 13.52 -3.17 2.92
N VAL A 63 12.39 -3.88 2.97
CA VAL A 63 11.60 -4.06 4.17
C VAL A 63 12.03 -5.34 4.85
N VAL A 64 12.19 -5.30 6.16
CA VAL A 64 12.54 -6.47 6.98
C VAL A 64 11.60 -6.58 8.17
N ASP A 65 11.39 -7.80 8.63
CA ASP A 65 10.76 -8.08 9.92
C ASP A 65 11.74 -7.68 11.03
N MET A 66 11.28 -6.85 11.96
CA MET A 66 12.10 -6.33 13.06
C MET A 66 12.60 -7.41 14.02
N ARG A 67 11.94 -8.58 14.08
CA ARG A 67 12.32 -9.68 14.97
C ARG A 67 13.36 -10.59 14.36
N THR A 68 13.28 -10.84 13.06
CA THR A 68 14.11 -11.85 12.39
C THR A 68 15.15 -11.23 11.46
N GLY A 69 14.99 -9.97 11.08
CA GLY A 69 15.81 -9.32 10.06
C GLY A 69 15.61 -9.85 8.64
N GLN A 70 14.67 -10.80 8.47
CA GLN A 70 14.38 -11.43 7.18
C GLN A 70 13.29 -10.67 6.41
N ALA A 71 12.99 -11.14 5.20
CA ALA A 71 11.89 -10.61 4.40
C ALA A 71 10.56 -10.73 5.16
N PRO A 72 9.68 -9.73 5.08
CA PRO A 72 8.40 -9.77 5.79
C PRO A 72 7.48 -10.84 5.21
N SER A 73 6.64 -11.42 6.06
CA SER A 73 5.55 -12.31 5.64
C SER A 73 4.49 -11.53 4.86
N LEU A 74 3.67 -12.25 4.08
CA LEU A 74 2.52 -11.65 3.38
C LEU A 74 1.60 -10.89 4.35
N MET A 75 1.32 -11.46 5.53
CA MET A 75 0.46 -10.82 6.52
C MET A 75 1.05 -9.50 7.04
N GLN A 76 2.35 -9.44 7.29
CA GLN A 76 3.03 -8.21 7.67
C GLN A 76 2.97 -7.16 6.56
N VAL A 77 3.17 -7.58 5.30
CA VAL A 77 3.06 -6.66 4.14
C VAL A 77 1.64 -6.13 3.98
N LEU A 78 0.63 -6.97 4.13
CA LEU A 78 -0.77 -6.54 4.09
C LEU A 78 -1.10 -5.59 5.24
N THR A 79 -0.72 -5.93 6.48
CA THR A 79 -0.97 -5.10 7.66
C THR A 79 -0.35 -3.71 7.52
N ARG A 80 0.91 -3.62 7.07
CA ARG A 80 1.59 -2.33 6.91
C ARG A 80 0.96 -1.43 5.86
N ASN A 81 0.40 -2.01 4.80
CA ASN A 81 -0.22 -1.27 3.71
C ASN A 81 -1.72 -1.06 3.90
N ALA A 82 -2.39 -1.84 4.77
CA ALA A 82 -3.83 -1.79 5.00
C ALA A 82 -4.31 -0.44 5.50
N ILE A 83 -3.50 0.28 6.27
CA ILE A 83 -3.90 1.56 6.87
C ILE A 83 -4.31 2.57 5.80
N TYR A 84 -3.54 2.73 4.73
CA TYR A 84 -3.84 3.73 3.71
C TYR A 84 -4.47 3.15 2.44
N LEU A 85 -4.20 1.87 2.11
CA LEU A 85 -4.78 1.23 0.92
C LEU A 85 -6.02 0.39 1.23
N GLY A 86 -6.16 -0.12 2.46
CA GLY A 86 -7.29 -0.96 2.85
C GLY A 86 -8.65 -0.33 2.57
N PRO A 87 -8.92 0.91 3.00
CA PRO A 87 -10.18 1.59 2.70
C PRO A 87 -10.45 1.77 1.21
N LEU A 88 -9.40 2.00 0.40
CA LEU A 88 -9.53 2.11 -1.06
C LEU A 88 -9.87 0.76 -1.70
N VAL A 89 -9.23 -0.34 -1.25
CA VAL A 89 -9.55 -1.69 -1.70
C VAL A 89 -11.00 -2.03 -1.33
N LEU A 90 -11.42 -1.74 -0.11
CA LEU A 90 -12.79 -1.99 0.34
C LEU A 90 -13.82 -1.22 -0.51
N LEU A 91 -13.57 0.04 -0.84
CA LEU A 91 -14.46 0.80 -1.73
C LEU A 91 -14.61 0.13 -3.08
N GLN A 92 -13.50 -0.28 -3.69
CA GLN A 92 -13.51 -0.91 -5.01
C GLN A 92 -14.20 -2.28 -5.02
N LEU A 93 -14.21 -2.98 -3.87
CA LEU A 93 -14.95 -4.23 -3.71
C LEU A 93 -16.45 -4.03 -3.46
N ILE A 94 -16.80 -2.97 -2.73
CA ILE A 94 -18.19 -2.67 -2.39
C ILE A 94 -18.95 -2.05 -3.58
N ASP A 95 -18.29 -1.22 -4.38
CA ASP A 95 -18.90 -0.53 -5.51
C ASP A 95 -19.63 -1.45 -6.50
N PRO A 96 -19.04 -2.54 -7.00
CA PRO A 96 -19.74 -3.47 -7.87
C PRO A 96 -20.92 -4.16 -7.20
N LEU A 97 -20.83 -4.45 -5.91
CA LEU A 97 -21.92 -5.06 -5.14
C LEU A 97 -23.10 -4.11 -5.00
N LEU A 98 -22.82 -2.81 -4.77
CA LEU A 98 -23.87 -1.79 -4.72
C LEU A 98 -24.56 -1.58 -6.06
N HIS A 99 -23.86 -1.81 -7.18
CA HIS A 99 -24.48 -1.73 -8.52
C HIS A 99 -25.44 -2.88 -8.83
N LEU A 100 -25.35 -4.02 -8.13
CA LEU A 100 -26.30 -5.13 -8.26
C LEU A 100 -27.65 -4.85 -7.60
N ILE A 101 -27.72 -3.86 -6.71
CA ILE A 101 -28.94 -3.44 -6.03
C ILE A 101 -29.60 -2.35 -6.88
N THR A 102 -30.93 -2.37 -6.98
CA THR A 102 -31.69 -1.35 -7.73
C THR A 102 -31.29 0.07 -7.28
N VAL A 103 -30.79 0.86 -8.22
CA VAL A 103 -30.33 2.23 -7.94
C VAL A 103 -31.51 3.10 -7.54
N ASN A 104 -31.51 3.58 -6.31
CA ASN A 104 -32.44 4.59 -5.81
C ASN A 104 -31.67 5.75 -5.17
N ALA A 105 -32.36 6.85 -4.89
CA ALA A 105 -31.74 8.04 -4.32
C ALA A 105 -31.03 7.77 -2.98
N ILE A 106 -31.57 6.88 -2.16
CA ILE A 106 -31.00 6.52 -0.85
C ILE A 106 -29.66 5.82 -1.05
N LEU A 107 -29.59 4.86 -1.99
CA LEU A 107 -28.34 4.12 -2.28
C LEU A 107 -27.27 5.04 -2.85
N LEU A 108 -27.65 5.97 -3.74
CA LEU A 108 -26.75 6.96 -4.31
C LEU A 108 -26.17 7.89 -3.22
N THR A 109 -27.00 8.34 -2.30
CA THR A 109 -26.59 9.18 -1.17
C THR A 109 -25.64 8.39 -0.24
N LEU A 110 -25.98 7.15 0.09
CA LEU A 110 -25.14 6.28 0.92
C LEU A 110 -23.75 6.06 0.28
N LYS A 111 -23.73 5.74 -1.02
CA LYS A 111 -22.50 5.59 -1.78
C LYS A 111 -21.65 6.86 -1.73
N GLY A 112 -22.23 8.01 -2.01
CA GLY A 112 -21.55 9.30 -1.96
C GLY A 112 -20.98 9.60 -0.57
N THR A 113 -21.73 9.27 0.50
CA THR A 113 -21.29 9.45 1.89
C THR A 113 -20.10 8.56 2.20
N ILE A 114 -20.14 7.27 1.84
CA ILE A 114 -19.03 6.34 2.08
C ILE A 114 -17.76 6.80 1.34
N HIS A 115 -17.89 7.20 0.05
CA HIS A 115 -16.77 7.72 -0.73
C HIS A 115 -16.21 9.01 -0.11
N GLY A 116 -17.06 9.90 0.37
CA GLY A 116 -16.65 11.13 1.06
C GLY A 116 -15.85 10.84 2.33
N ILE A 117 -16.32 9.92 3.17
CA ILE A 117 -15.63 9.52 4.41
C ILE A 117 -14.27 8.90 4.10
N VAL A 118 -14.20 7.98 3.14
CA VAL A 118 -12.93 7.34 2.77
C VAL A 118 -11.96 8.34 2.13
N SER A 119 -12.44 9.24 1.30
CA SER A 119 -11.61 10.30 0.71
C SER A 119 -11.03 11.23 1.79
N LEU A 120 -11.85 11.62 2.76
CA LEU A 120 -11.39 12.42 3.90
C LEU A 120 -10.36 11.66 4.75
N TYR A 121 -10.62 10.39 5.02
CA TYR A 121 -9.66 9.52 5.74
C TYR A 121 -8.31 9.47 5.01
N VAL A 122 -8.30 9.22 3.71
CA VAL A 122 -7.06 9.14 2.91
C VAL A 122 -6.35 10.49 2.88
N LEU A 123 -7.10 11.60 2.76
CA LEU A 123 -6.56 12.96 2.77
C LEU A 123 -5.83 13.28 4.08
N VAL A 124 -6.25 12.69 5.20
CA VAL A 124 -5.61 12.87 6.52
C VAL A 124 -4.49 11.86 6.75
N ILE A 125 -4.77 10.57 6.48
CA ILE A 125 -3.82 9.51 6.86
C ILE A 125 -2.54 9.53 6.01
N VAL A 126 -2.63 9.84 4.72
CA VAL A 126 -1.46 9.85 3.83
C VAL A 126 -0.45 10.94 4.22
N PRO A 127 -0.84 12.21 4.43
CA PRO A 127 0.09 13.21 4.94
C PRO A 127 0.61 12.89 6.34
N TYR A 128 -0.22 12.33 7.22
CA TYR A 128 0.20 11.92 8.56
C TYR A 128 1.28 10.83 8.51
N GLU A 129 1.11 9.80 7.69
CA GLU A 129 2.09 8.74 7.47
C GLU A 129 3.41 9.30 6.89
N ALA A 130 3.31 10.22 5.93
CA ALA A 130 4.46 10.91 5.35
C ALA A 130 5.20 11.73 6.40
N TYR A 131 4.47 12.54 7.17
CA TYR A 131 5.03 13.35 8.26
C TYR A 131 5.73 12.49 9.31
N ARG A 132 5.09 11.40 9.74
CA ARG A 132 5.65 10.46 10.71
C ARG A 132 6.95 9.82 10.21
N SER A 133 6.96 9.40 8.93
CA SER A 133 8.16 8.83 8.30
C SER A 133 9.31 9.83 8.18
N TYR A 134 8.99 11.13 8.09
CA TYR A 134 9.99 12.20 7.99
C TYR A 134 10.49 12.67 9.35
N SER A 135 9.59 12.80 10.33
CA SER A 135 9.88 13.44 11.63
C SER A 135 10.52 12.50 12.66
N ARG A 136 10.37 11.19 12.51
CA ARG A 136 10.93 10.21 13.44
C ARG A 136 12.36 9.80 13.02
N GLU A 137 13.24 9.66 14.01
CA GLU A 137 14.61 9.18 13.81
C GLU A 137 14.64 7.77 13.18
N ASP A 138 13.73 6.88 13.64
CA ASP A 138 13.57 5.54 13.09
C ASP A 138 12.90 5.51 11.71
N SER A 139 12.39 6.65 11.25
CA SER A 139 11.65 6.81 9.99
C SER A 139 10.50 5.79 9.81
N MET A 140 9.96 5.26 10.92
CA MET A 140 8.88 4.26 10.89
C MET A 140 7.52 4.92 10.69
N ARG A 141 6.79 4.42 9.70
CA ARG A 141 5.39 4.76 9.49
C ARG A 141 4.51 4.02 10.50
N LEU A 142 3.25 4.45 10.64
CA LEU A 142 2.30 3.75 11.51
C LEU A 142 2.09 2.30 11.05
N GLY A 143 1.97 2.08 9.74
CA GLY A 143 1.84 0.75 9.16
C GLY A 143 3.05 -0.14 9.43
N ASP A 144 4.26 0.41 9.40
CA ASP A 144 5.49 -0.31 9.73
C ASP A 144 5.48 -0.75 11.21
N ALA A 145 5.10 0.15 12.11
CA ALA A 145 5.02 -0.13 13.55
C ALA A 145 3.99 -1.22 13.87
N LEU A 146 2.80 -1.18 13.26
CA LEU A 146 1.75 -2.19 13.46
C LEU A 146 2.12 -3.56 12.88
N ALA A 147 2.83 -3.59 11.77
CA ALA A 147 3.28 -4.83 11.13
C ALA A 147 4.56 -5.42 11.78
N GLY A 148 5.22 -4.70 12.67
CA GLY A 148 6.51 -5.10 13.22
C GLY A 148 7.61 -5.17 12.16
N THR A 149 7.58 -4.25 11.19
CA THR A 149 8.53 -4.18 10.07
C THR A 149 9.27 -2.85 10.07
N CYS A 150 10.44 -2.81 9.49
CA CYS A 150 11.16 -1.57 9.23
C CYS A 150 11.75 -1.55 7.82
N LEU A 151 12.06 -0.34 7.35
CA LEU A 151 12.73 -0.14 6.08
C LEU A 151 14.21 0.12 6.34
N VAL A 152 15.07 -0.65 5.70
CA VAL A 152 16.53 -0.57 5.82
C VAL A 152 17.18 -0.45 4.44
N ASP A 153 18.44 -0.03 4.41
CA ASP A 153 19.24 -0.12 3.20
C ASP A 153 19.49 -1.60 2.85
N ALA A 154 19.48 -1.92 1.56
CA ALA A 154 19.55 -3.31 1.10
C ALA A 154 20.88 -3.99 1.48
N ASP A 155 21.96 -3.20 1.59
CA ASP A 155 23.29 -3.69 1.92
C ASP A 155 23.54 -3.81 3.44
N MET A 156 22.56 -3.40 4.27
CA MET A 156 22.71 -3.40 5.73
C MET A 156 22.44 -4.79 6.31
N ASN A 157 23.40 -5.33 7.07
CA ASN A 157 23.24 -6.57 7.84
C ASN A 157 22.43 -6.30 9.11
N PHE A 158 21.11 -6.40 9.01
CA PHE A 158 20.21 -6.12 10.13
C PHE A 158 20.38 -7.10 11.31
N THR A 159 20.82 -8.34 11.05
CA THR A 159 21.11 -9.35 12.08
C THR A 159 22.21 -8.94 13.05
N GLU A 160 23.11 -8.06 12.65
CA GLU A 160 24.17 -7.54 13.53
C GLU A 160 23.70 -6.43 14.47
N MET A 161 22.54 -5.83 14.19
CA MET A 161 21.96 -4.74 14.97
C MET A 161 20.95 -5.21 16.04
N LEU A 162 20.51 -6.47 15.98
CA LEU A 162 19.62 -7.01 16.99
C LEU A 162 20.37 -7.14 18.33
N PRO A 163 19.86 -6.57 19.43
CA PRO A 163 20.45 -6.80 20.74
C PRO A 163 20.39 -8.30 21.05
N ARG A 164 21.53 -8.86 21.42
CA ARG A 164 21.67 -10.25 21.87
C ARG A 164 21.00 -10.47 23.20
#